data_d86989935e4ba8b6b517a590a4a98caf
#
_entry.id   d86989935e4ba8b6b517a590a4a98caf
#
_cell.length_a   1.000
_cell.length_b   1.000
_cell.length_c   1.000
_cell.angle_alpha   90.00
_cell.angle_beta   90.00
_cell.angle_gamma   90.00
#
_symmetry.space_group_name_H-M   'P 1'
#
loop_
_entity.id
_entity.type
_entity.pdbx_description
1 polymer ?
#
loop_
_entity_poly.entity_id
_entity_poly.type
_entity_poly.pdbx_seq_one_letter_code
_entity_poly.pdbx_strand_id
1 'polypeptide(L)'
;LVGSEMCIRDRTGVKSGDITVKTASNLDKQSQSVQDYVVNHINGTEHSSTKAKTTLVVAPVAEMPESDRQYGDYARHDITWNSDASDEDEQDYAQSAQRLVSALQLAQNEGMKVVLISNTLQGYAPDMYVPMTAAEQIGELQAKELVNKLELDKASSDAPKQIEVLLPYDAADGHDAKTDTSFAQNMFKGIWKVLEPYFKDGKAASPSETLTASTTKDDWRSVAFDSSKAEQIKSVLAERLDADKDDSHPVHLDGVISCNDYVAKNIADELDKLGYTGSSADINPSISISGIVDSITGKKDLKRQAVPDPAKTSSSDDDSDSDNKENAKWPIITGYGAYISSMPNIVNGKQWMTAMENRKALADDIAQTCVRLNTSGKLSKLGFIRSATVEGKKITTIHEETLAISADNLKKTLIEPGYISLADAGL
;
A
#
# COMPACT_ATOMS: atom_id res chain seq x y z
N LEU A 1 13.58 -9.55 -0.22
CA LEU A 1 13.13 -10.73 -1.02
C LEU A 1 13.62 -12.08 -0.46
N VAL A 2 14.01 -12.15 0.84
CA VAL A 2 14.58 -13.38 1.44
C VAL A 2 13.62 -14.59 1.37
N GLY A 3 12.30 -14.36 1.38
CA GLY A 3 11.30 -15.44 1.24
C GLY A 3 11.07 -15.92 -0.20
N SER A 4 11.51 -15.16 -1.21
CA SER A 4 11.29 -15.49 -2.63
C SER A 4 12.31 -16.49 -3.20
N GLU A 5 13.50 -16.58 -2.61
CA GLU A 5 14.51 -17.57 -3.05
C GLU A 5 14.02 -19.02 -2.89
N MET A 6 13.31 -19.30 -1.79
CA MET A 6 12.80 -20.64 -1.51
C MET A 6 11.68 -21.04 -2.47
N CYS A 7 10.79 -20.09 -2.85
CA CYS A 7 9.73 -20.30 -3.83
C CYS A 7 10.27 -20.54 -5.25
N ILE A 8 11.30 -19.76 -5.65
CA ILE A 8 11.96 -19.91 -6.95
C ILE A 8 12.56 -21.31 -7.08
N ARG A 9 13.20 -21.82 -6.03
CA ARG A 9 13.89 -23.13 -6.01
C ARG A 9 12.90 -24.31 -6.14
N ASP A 10 11.83 -24.27 -5.39
CA ASP A 10 10.95 -25.44 -5.24
C ASP A 10 10.02 -25.65 -6.45
N ARG A 11 9.67 -24.59 -7.17
CA ARG A 11 8.71 -24.65 -8.29
C ARG A 11 9.33 -24.64 -9.69
N THR A 12 10.51 -24.07 -9.86
CA THR A 12 11.11 -23.86 -11.18
C THR A 12 12.27 -24.81 -11.49
N GLY A 13 12.77 -25.55 -10.51
CA GLY A 13 13.95 -26.41 -10.67
C GLY A 13 15.28 -25.67 -10.78
N VAL A 14 15.30 -24.36 -10.53
CA VAL A 14 16.54 -23.55 -10.49
C VAL A 14 17.30 -23.90 -9.22
N LYS A 15 18.61 -24.20 -9.36
CA LYS A 15 19.45 -24.52 -8.21
C LYS A 15 19.81 -23.25 -7.45
N SER A 16 19.93 -23.33 -6.12
CA SER A 16 20.33 -22.19 -5.29
C SER A 16 21.67 -21.58 -5.69
N GLY A 17 22.60 -22.37 -6.21
CA GLY A 17 23.87 -21.88 -6.72
C GLY A 17 23.78 -21.07 -8.02
N ASP A 18 22.63 -21.10 -8.69
CA ASP A 18 22.38 -20.34 -9.92
C ASP A 18 21.73 -18.97 -9.65
N ILE A 19 21.46 -18.66 -8.37
CA ILE A 19 20.86 -17.40 -7.93
C ILE A 19 21.86 -16.63 -7.08
N THR A 20 22.13 -15.39 -7.48
CA THR A 20 22.95 -14.45 -6.70
C THR A 20 22.07 -13.29 -6.28
N VAL A 21 22.00 -13.03 -4.97
CA VAL A 21 21.25 -11.90 -4.41
C VAL A 21 22.24 -10.85 -3.89
N LYS A 22 21.99 -9.60 -4.23
CA LYS A 22 22.72 -8.44 -3.73
C LYS A 22 21.73 -7.40 -3.26
N THR A 23 22.05 -6.73 -2.16
CA THR A 23 21.26 -5.62 -1.60
C THR A 23 22.07 -4.33 -1.64
N ALA A 24 21.38 -3.21 -1.76
CA ALA A 24 21.97 -1.88 -1.69
C ALA A 24 21.08 -0.98 -0.83
N SER A 25 21.70 -0.05 -0.12
CA SER A 25 20.97 0.88 0.77
C SER A 25 20.51 2.16 0.06
N ASN A 26 21.05 2.46 -1.11
CA ASN A 26 20.71 3.62 -1.93
C ASN A 26 21.02 3.35 -3.40
N LEU A 27 20.58 4.26 -4.27
CA LEU A 27 20.73 4.15 -5.71
C LEU A 27 22.20 4.16 -6.16
N ASP A 28 23.06 4.94 -5.51
CA ASP A 28 24.48 5.01 -5.84
C ASP A 28 25.16 3.65 -5.66
N LYS A 29 25.06 3.05 -4.46
CA LYS A 29 25.62 1.72 -4.20
C LYS A 29 25.02 0.65 -5.08
N GLN A 30 23.70 0.75 -5.39
CA GLN A 30 23.06 -0.18 -6.31
C GLN A 30 23.64 -0.06 -7.71
N SER A 31 23.77 1.16 -8.23
CA SER A 31 24.29 1.40 -9.58
C SER A 31 25.72 0.88 -9.75
N GLN A 32 26.58 1.11 -8.76
CA GLN A 32 27.96 0.57 -8.72
C GLN A 32 27.93 -0.97 -8.70
N SER A 33 27.13 -1.56 -7.81
CA SER A 33 27.04 -3.03 -7.68
C SER A 33 26.55 -3.71 -8.95
N VAL A 34 25.59 -3.11 -9.66
CA VAL A 34 25.07 -3.63 -10.93
C VAL A 34 26.13 -3.48 -12.03
N GLN A 35 26.78 -2.32 -12.12
CA GLN A 35 27.85 -2.08 -13.07
C GLN A 35 29.00 -3.09 -12.90
N ASP A 36 29.48 -3.28 -11.68
CA ASP A 36 30.54 -4.24 -11.36
C ASP A 36 30.14 -5.67 -11.74
N TYR A 37 28.90 -6.05 -11.44
CA TYR A 37 28.39 -7.38 -11.80
C TYR A 37 28.39 -7.58 -13.31
N VAL A 38 27.89 -6.63 -14.08
CA VAL A 38 27.79 -6.71 -15.54
C VAL A 38 29.18 -6.78 -16.16
N VAL A 39 30.12 -5.91 -15.77
CA VAL A 39 31.50 -5.89 -16.27
C VAL A 39 32.20 -7.20 -15.96
N ASN A 40 32.10 -7.68 -14.72
CA ASN A 40 32.75 -8.95 -14.33
C ASN A 40 32.13 -10.16 -15.06
N HIS A 41 30.82 -10.15 -15.31
CA HIS A 41 30.18 -11.19 -16.09
C HIS A 41 30.66 -11.24 -17.53
N ILE A 42 30.80 -10.09 -18.18
CA ILE A 42 31.29 -9.96 -19.55
C ILE A 42 32.72 -10.50 -19.62
N ASN A 43 33.62 -10.03 -18.74
CA ASN A 43 35.00 -10.46 -18.69
C ASN A 43 35.15 -11.97 -18.41
N GLY A 44 34.29 -12.53 -17.56
CA GLY A 44 34.27 -13.96 -17.23
C GLY A 44 33.77 -14.84 -18.38
N THR A 45 32.87 -14.33 -19.22
CA THR A 45 32.26 -15.09 -20.34
C THR A 45 33.10 -15.08 -21.62
N GLU A 46 34.03 -14.14 -21.77
CA GLU A 46 34.94 -14.11 -22.94
C GLU A 46 35.76 -15.40 -23.11
N HIS A 47 36.00 -16.14 -22.04
CA HIS A 47 36.75 -17.38 -22.01
C HIS A 47 35.87 -18.66 -21.97
N SER A 48 34.55 -18.54 -22.03
CA SER A 48 33.64 -19.68 -21.96
C SER A 48 33.03 -20.00 -23.33
N SER A 49 33.15 -21.25 -23.75
CA SER A 49 32.58 -21.74 -25.02
C SER A 49 31.05 -21.85 -25.00
N THR A 50 30.43 -21.71 -23.81
CA THR A 50 28.96 -21.70 -23.60
C THR A 50 28.57 -20.48 -22.78
N LYS A 51 28.01 -19.45 -23.43
CA LYS A 51 27.42 -18.33 -22.72
C LYS A 51 26.16 -18.83 -21.96
N ALA A 52 26.25 -18.91 -20.64
CA ALA A 52 25.07 -19.12 -19.81
C ALA A 52 24.12 -17.93 -19.98
N LYS A 53 22.83 -18.21 -20.23
CA LYS A 53 21.83 -17.16 -20.31
C LYS A 53 21.55 -16.64 -18.90
N THR A 54 21.69 -15.34 -18.71
CA THR A 54 21.54 -14.67 -17.44
C THR A 54 20.36 -13.70 -17.49
N THR A 55 19.57 -13.67 -16.43
CA THR A 55 18.53 -12.66 -16.21
C THR A 55 18.91 -11.83 -14.99
N LEU A 56 18.99 -10.52 -15.17
CA LEU A 56 19.13 -9.55 -14.09
C LEU A 56 17.71 -9.14 -13.64
N VAL A 57 17.42 -9.35 -12.38
CA VAL A 57 16.17 -8.89 -11.75
C VAL A 57 16.55 -7.75 -10.81
N VAL A 58 16.10 -6.54 -11.13
CA VAL A 58 16.53 -5.31 -10.43
C VAL A 58 15.28 -4.58 -9.93
N ALA A 59 15.26 -4.31 -8.63
CA ALA A 59 14.33 -3.37 -8.02
C ALA A 59 15.10 -2.06 -7.78
N PRO A 60 14.97 -1.04 -8.64
CA PRO A 60 15.72 0.19 -8.49
C PRO A 60 15.37 0.89 -7.17
N VAL A 61 16.40 1.29 -6.41
CA VAL A 61 16.24 1.94 -5.11
C VAL A 61 15.89 3.41 -5.35
N ALA A 62 14.64 3.79 -5.10
CA ALA A 62 14.20 5.18 -5.13
C ALA A 62 14.53 5.88 -3.81
N GLU A 63 14.86 7.16 -3.87
CA GLU A 63 14.85 8.03 -2.71
C GLU A 63 13.41 8.47 -2.46
N MET A 64 12.99 8.35 -1.21
CA MET A 64 11.60 8.58 -0.82
C MET A 64 11.54 9.44 0.44
N PRO A 65 10.60 10.40 0.51
CA PRO A 65 10.25 11.08 1.75
C PRO A 65 9.87 10.09 2.86
N GLU A 66 9.98 10.48 4.11
CA GLU A 66 9.65 9.60 5.25
C GLU A 66 8.18 9.19 5.26
N SER A 67 7.27 10.10 4.87
CA SER A 67 5.84 9.80 4.72
C SER A 67 5.58 8.70 3.69
N ASP A 68 6.32 8.68 2.59
CA ASP A 68 6.16 7.69 1.54
C ASP A 68 6.70 6.32 1.97
N ARG A 69 7.75 6.30 2.82
CA ARG A 69 8.25 5.06 3.44
C ARG A 69 7.23 4.36 4.34
N GLN A 70 6.26 5.12 4.86
CA GLN A 70 5.16 4.56 5.66
C GLN A 70 4.25 3.62 4.86
N TYR A 71 4.31 3.62 3.53
CA TYR A 71 3.60 2.66 2.67
C TYR A 71 4.37 1.36 2.42
N GLY A 72 5.62 1.30 2.87
CA GLY A 72 6.52 0.15 2.70
C GLY A 72 7.24 0.14 1.36
N ASP A 73 8.20 -0.77 1.25
CA ASP A 73 9.13 -0.86 0.12
C ASP A 73 8.48 -1.30 -1.21
N TYR A 74 7.18 -1.61 -1.18
CA TYR A 74 6.44 -2.15 -2.32
C TYR A 74 5.53 -1.13 -3.00
N ALA A 75 5.44 0.09 -2.48
CA ALA A 75 4.79 1.18 -3.20
C ALA A 75 5.71 1.68 -4.33
N ARG A 76 5.13 1.97 -5.48
CA ARG A 76 5.89 2.37 -6.67
C ARG A 76 6.31 3.83 -6.60
N HIS A 77 7.62 4.06 -6.78
CA HIS A 77 8.24 5.38 -6.92
C HIS A 77 9.12 5.39 -8.16
N ASP A 78 8.65 5.98 -9.25
CA ASP A 78 9.41 6.02 -10.50
C ASP A 78 10.63 6.94 -10.36
N ILE A 79 11.80 6.48 -10.84
CA ILE A 79 13.06 7.20 -10.76
C ILE A 79 13.20 8.12 -11.98
N THR A 80 13.04 9.41 -11.70
CA THR A 80 13.25 10.49 -12.67
C THR A 80 14.33 11.43 -12.15
N TRP A 81 15.00 12.14 -13.03
CA TRP A 81 16.03 13.11 -12.66
C TRP A 81 16.03 14.30 -13.61
N ASN A 82 16.54 15.43 -13.11
CA ASN A 82 16.79 16.63 -13.89
C ASN A 82 18.26 16.65 -14.31
N SER A 83 18.53 16.60 -15.63
CA SER A 83 19.89 16.64 -16.18
C SER A 83 20.57 18.01 -16.00
N ASP A 84 19.78 19.07 -15.78
CA ASP A 84 20.23 20.45 -15.63
C ASP A 84 20.22 20.89 -14.14
N ALA A 85 20.18 19.94 -13.21
CA ALA A 85 20.18 20.21 -11.79
C ALA A 85 21.44 21.00 -11.39
N SER A 86 21.26 22.02 -10.58
CA SER A 86 22.36 22.85 -10.06
C SER A 86 22.77 22.48 -8.63
N ASP A 87 21.95 21.71 -7.96
CA ASP A 87 22.18 21.17 -6.63
C ASP A 87 23.06 19.92 -6.69
N GLU A 88 24.02 19.79 -5.76
CA GLU A 88 25.02 18.72 -5.77
C GLU A 88 24.35 17.35 -5.50
N ASP A 89 23.41 17.28 -4.56
CA ASP A 89 22.72 16.04 -4.23
C ASP A 89 21.83 15.57 -5.41
N GLU A 90 21.14 16.50 -6.09
CA GLU A 90 20.37 16.19 -7.30
C GLU A 90 21.26 15.70 -8.44
N GLN A 91 22.47 16.29 -8.58
CA GLN A 91 23.47 15.86 -9.59
C GLN A 91 23.98 14.45 -9.29
N ASP A 92 24.31 14.13 -8.03
CA ASP A 92 24.79 12.83 -7.62
C ASP A 92 23.70 11.76 -7.80
N TYR A 93 22.44 12.08 -7.50
CA TYR A 93 21.31 11.20 -7.76
C TYR A 93 21.13 10.94 -9.27
N ALA A 94 21.15 12.00 -10.09
CA ALA A 94 21.07 11.87 -11.55
C ALA A 94 22.22 11.03 -12.13
N GLN A 95 23.45 11.23 -11.64
CA GLN A 95 24.61 10.45 -12.06
C GLN A 95 24.46 8.97 -11.68
N SER A 96 23.96 8.68 -10.49
CA SER A 96 23.72 7.32 -10.03
C SER A 96 22.63 6.61 -10.86
N ALA A 97 21.54 7.32 -11.18
CA ALA A 97 20.47 6.81 -12.04
C ALA A 97 20.97 6.53 -13.46
N GLN A 98 21.72 7.47 -14.05
CA GLN A 98 22.32 7.30 -15.39
C GLN A 98 23.34 6.15 -15.45
N ARG A 99 24.13 5.96 -14.38
CA ARG A 99 25.06 4.82 -14.24
C ARG A 99 24.30 3.50 -14.25
N LEU A 100 23.19 3.42 -13.48
CA LEU A 100 22.34 2.23 -13.46
C LEU A 100 21.76 1.95 -14.85
N VAL A 101 21.18 2.95 -15.50
CA VAL A 101 20.65 2.82 -16.87
C VAL A 101 21.72 2.32 -17.84
N SER A 102 22.93 2.90 -17.79
CA SER A 102 24.03 2.52 -18.67
C SER A 102 24.47 1.07 -18.45
N ALA A 103 24.55 0.64 -17.19
CA ALA A 103 24.90 -0.73 -16.83
C ALA A 103 23.83 -1.74 -17.31
N LEU A 104 22.55 -1.41 -17.18
CA LEU A 104 21.46 -2.26 -17.65
C LEU A 104 21.37 -2.33 -19.19
N GLN A 105 21.63 -1.21 -19.88
CA GLN A 105 21.76 -1.20 -21.34
C GLN A 105 22.92 -2.05 -21.82
N LEU A 106 24.07 -1.96 -21.16
CA LEU A 106 25.23 -2.80 -21.44
C LEU A 106 24.88 -4.29 -21.26
N ALA A 107 24.22 -4.65 -20.18
CA ALA A 107 23.76 -6.01 -19.92
C ALA A 107 22.88 -6.55 -21.06
N GLN A 108 21.89 -5.74 -21.52
CA GLN A 108 21.01 -6.13 -22.63
C GLN A 108 21.79 -6.28 -23.95
N ASN A 109 22.73 -5.39 -24.23
CA ASN A 109 23.57 -5.46 -25.44
C ASN A 109 24.43 -6.73 -25.46
N GLU A 110 24.85 -7.22 -24.30
CA GLU A 110 25.61 -8.47 -24.12
C GLU A 110 24.70 -9.71 -24.07
N GLY A 111 23.41 -9.54 -24.24
CA GLY A 111 22.42 -10.64 -24.37
C GLY A 111 21.85 -11.12 -23.05
N MET A 112 22.11 -10.46 -21.93
CA MET A 112 21.40 -10.69 -20.69
C MET A 112 19.95 -10.21 -20.82
N LYS A 113 19.04 -10.80 -20.06
CA LYS A 113 17.69 -10.30 -19.91
C LYS A 113 17.57 -9.42 -18.68
N VAL A 114 16.85 -8.32 -18.79
CA VAL A 114 16.63 -7.39 -17.68
C VAL A 114 15.15 -7.32 -17.32
N VAL A 115 14.86 -7.59 -16.06
CA VAL A 115 13.55 -7.46 -15.43
C VAL A 115 13.63 -6.34 -14.41
N LEU A 116 12.82 -5.29 -14.57
CA LEU A 116 12.65 -4.29 -13.51
C LEU A 116 11.45 -4.64 -12.63
N ILE A 117 11.60 -4.39 -11.33
CA ILE A 117 10.54 -4.54 -10.32
C ILE A 117 10.28 -3.19 -9.68
N SER A 118 9.02 -2.91 -9.37
CA SER A 118 8.49 -1.72 -8.72
C SER A 118 8.69 -0.45 -9.55
N ASN A 119 9.89 0.10 -9.54
CA ASN A 119 10.18 1.43 -10.04
C ASN A 119 10.68 1.41 -11.48
N THR A 120 10.21 2.32 -12.32
CA THR A 120 10.79 2.56 -13.63
C THR A 120 12.01 3.48 -13.51
N LEU A 121 12.82 3.50 -14.57
CA LEU A 121 13.98 4.38 -14.71
C LEU A 121 13.76 5.24 -15.94
N GLN A 122 13.86 6.56 -15.79
CA GLN A 122 13.74 7.51 -16.90
C GLN A 122 14.65 7.10 -18.06
N GLY A 123 14.12 7.09 -19.26
CA GLY A 123 14.87 6.77 -20.48
C GLY A 123 15.27 5.29 -20.64
N TYR A 124 14.81 4.38 -19.79
CA TYR A 124 15.17 2.97 -19.85
C TYR A 124 13.96 2.04 -20.01
N ALA A 125 14.02 1.16 -21.00
CA ALA A 125 13.01 0.14 -21.24
C ALA A 125 13.60 -1.27 -21.03
N PRO A 126 13.14 -2.02 -20.01
CA PRO A 126 13.61 -3.38 -19.72
C PRO A 126 13.02 -4.42 -20.70
N ASP A 127 13.52 -5.67 -20.67
CA ASP A 127 12.87 -6.78 -21.38
C ASP A 127 11.53 -7.14 -20.75
N MET A 128 11.37 -6.95 -19.44
CA MET A 128 10.14 -7.15 -18.71
C MET A 128 10.06 -6.18 -17.52
N TYR A 129 8.84 -5.79 -17.19
CA TYR A 129 8.56 -4.92 -16.03
C TYR A 129 7.51 -5.56 -15.12
N VAL A 130 7.74 -5.50 -13.82
CA VAL A 130 6.84 -5.97 -12.78
C VAL A 130 6.42 -4.77 -11.93
N PRO A 131 5.34 -4.06 -12.31
CA PRO A 131 4.89 -2.92 -11.54
C PRO A 131 4.41 -3.35 -10.16
N MET A 132 4.72 -2.56 -9.16
CA MET A 132 4.04 -2.56 -7.87
C MET A 132 2.91 -1.53 -7.88
N THR A 133 2.07 -1.52 -6.84
CA THR A 133 0.90 -0.66 -6.76
C THR A 133 1.33 0.81 -6.70
N ALA A 134 0.84 1.63 -7.62
CA ALA A 134 1.08 3.06 -7.62
C ALA A 134 0.19 3.77 -6.60
N ALA A 135 0.61 4.96 -6.14
CA ALA A 135 -0.13 5.75 -5.16
C ALA A 135 -1.62 5.97 -5.54
N GLU A 136 -1.90 6.28 -6.81
CA GLU A 136 -3.28 6.44 -7.29
C GLU A 136 -4.09 5.15 -7.11
N GLN A 137 -3.50 3.99 -7.38
CA GLN A 137 -4.16 2.70 -7.20
C GLN A 137 -4.41 2.37 -5.72
N ILE A 138 -3.46 2.72 -4.83
CA ILE A 138 -3.62 2.54 -3.38
C ILE A 138 -4.78 3.39 -2.87
N GLY A 139 -4.87 4.65 -3.30
CA GLY A 139 -5.96 5.55 -2.94
C GLY A 139 -7.31 5.06 -3.48
N GLU A 140 -7.35 4.67 -4.75
CA GLU A 140 -8.57 4.14 -5.39
C GLU A 140 -9.06 2.86 -4.69
N LEU A 141 -8.16 1.95 -4.30
CA LEU A 141 -8.51 0.72 -3.59
C LEU A 141 -9.16 1.05 -2.24
N GLN A 142 -8.53 1.85 -1.40
CA GLN A 142 -9.04 2.19 -0.09
C GLN A 142 -10.41 2.88 -0.16
N ALA A 143 -10.56 3.81 -1.10
CA ALA A 143 -11.83 4.50 -1.31
C ALA A 143 -12.94 3.56 -1.80
N LYS A 144 -12.65 2.64 -2.72
CA LYS A 144 -13.61 1.62 -3.18
C LYS A 144 -14.06 0.69 -2.06
N GLU A 145 -13.11 0.22 -1.28
CA GLU A 145 -13.42 -0.66 -0.14
C GLU A 145 -14.28 0.08 0.89
N LEU A 146 -13.96 1.35 1.19
CA LEU A 146 -14.76 2.17 2.09
C LEU A 146 -16.18 2.40 1.55
N VAL A 147 -16.33 2.77 0.28
CA VAL A 147 -17.61 2.96 -0.41
C VAL A 147 -18.49 1.70 -0.29
N ASN A 148 -17.88 0.54 -0.58
CA ASN A 148 -18.57 -0.75 -0.50
C ASN A 148 -19.00 -1.07 0.94
N LYS A 149 -18.12 -0.84 1.91
CA LYS A 149 -18.36 -1.16 3.32
C LYS A 149 -19.43 -0.27 3.94
N LEU A 150 -19.43 1.01 3.63
CA LEU A 150 -20.43 1.98 4.08
C LEU A 150 -21.72 1.93 3.25
N GLU A 151 -21.77 1.14 2.17
CA GLU A 151 -22.91 1.08 1.24
C GLU A 151 -23.31 2.46 0.71
N LEU A 152 -22.31 3.31 0.33
CA LEU A 152 -22.56 4.69 -0.09
C LEU A 152 -23.55 4.82 -1.27
N ASP A 153 -23.65 3.81 -2.12
CA ASP A 153 -24.66 3.79 -3.19
C ASP A 153 -26.10 3.88 -2.65
N LYS A 154 -26.32 3.36 -1.44
CA LYS A 154 -27.62 3.37 -0.76
C LYS A 154 -27.82 4.59 0.16
N ALA A 155 -26.77 5.37 0.42
CA ALA A 155 -26.86 6.58 1.23
C ALA A 155 -27.73 7.65 0.56
N SER A 156 -28.36 8.51 1.37
CA SER A 156 -29.17 9.63 0.89
C SER A 156 -28.53 10.97 1.28
N SER A 157 -28.91 12.03 0.58
CA SER A 157 -28.48 13.39 0.93
C SER A 157 -29.09 13.92 2.24
N ASP A 158 -30.18 13.30 2.73
CA ASP A 158 -30.77 13.68 4.01
C ASP A 158 -30.00 13.10 5.22
N ALA A 159 -29.21 12.07 4.98
CA ALA A 159 -28.36 11.41 5.99
C ALA A 159 -27.01 11.00 5.35
N PRO A 160 -26.14 11.96 5.04
CA PRO A 160 -24.86 11.68 4.42
C PRO A 160 -23.93 10.91 5.34
N LYS A 161 -23.11 10.03 4.77
CA LYS A 161 -22.05 9.36 5.50
C LYS A 161 -20.91 10.32 5.78
N GLN A 162 -20.46 10.34 7.04
CA GLN A 162 -19.40 11.20 7.52
C GLN A 162 -18.04 10.55 7.29
N ILE A 163 -17.20 11.14 6.42
CA ILE A 163 -15.94 10.55 5.97
C ILE A 163 -14.82 11.55 6.11
N GLU A 164 -13.72 11.14 6.76
CA GLU A 164 -12.47 11.88 6.78
C GLU A 164 -11.39 11.19 5.93
N VAL A 165 -10.53 12.00 5.32
CA VAL A 165 -9.32 11.56 4.61
C VAL A 165 -8.11 12.18 5.29
N LEU A 166 -7.22 11.35 5.83
CA LEU A 166 -5.96 11.80 6.41
C LEU A 166 -4.81 11.41 5.47
N LEU A 167 -4.37 12.37 4.68
CA LEU A 167 -3.33 12.17 3.66
C LEU A 167 -1.95 12.58 4.22
N PRO A 168 -1.08 11.62 4.53
CA PRO A 168 0.26 11.93 5.01
C PRO A 168 1.15 12.49 3.89
N TYR A 169 1.96 13.49 4.24
CA TYR A 169 3.06 13.98 3.41
C TYR A 169 4.16 14.56 4.32
N ASP A 170 5.35 14.75 3.78
CA ASP A 170 6.40 15.47 4.49
C ASP A 170 6.28 16.96 4.17
N ALA A 171 5.95 17.75 5.20
CA ALA A 171 6.12 19.17 5.12
C ALA A 171 7.62 19.45 5.28
N ALA A 172 8.25 19.95 4.23
CA ALA A 172 9.64 20.34 4.33
C ALA A 172 9.85 21.32 5.47
N ASP A 173 10.82 21.05 6.32
CA ASP A 173 11.28 21.98 7.35
C ASP A 173 11.76 23.28 6.69
N GLY A 174 10.86 24.21 6.40
CA GLY A 174 11.00 25.65 6.20
C GLY A 174 12.09 26.23 5.30
N HIS A 175 13.03 25.45 4.79
CA HIS A 175 14.15 25.89 3.97
C HIS A 175 14.38 24.99 2.77
N ASP A 176 14.01 25.49 1.58
CA ASP A 176 14.43 25.01 0.25
C ASP A 176 14.05 23.58 -0.16
N ALA A 177 13.00 23.03 0.40
CA ALA A 177 12.67 21.68 0.04
C ALA A 177 11.82 21.63 -1.23
N LYS A 178 12.40 21.16 -2.27
CA LYS A 178 11.72 20.50 -3.37
C LYS A 178 11.20 19.13 -2.90
N THR A 179 10.35 19.13 -1.87
CA THR A 179 9.70 17.89 -1.43
C THR A 179 8.88 17.34 -2.58
N ASP A 180 9.19 16.13 -3.03
CA ASP A 180 8.37 15.47 -4.03
C ASP A 180 7.01 15.14 -3.42
N THR A 181 6.00 15.91 -3.80
CA THR A 181 4.62 15.72 -3.36
C THR A 181 3.80 14.89 -4.35
N SER A 182 4.42 14.35 -5.38
CA SER A 182 3.73 13.62 -6.46
C SER A 182 3.02 12.37 -5.95
N PHE A 183 3.60 11.67 -4.97
CA PHE A 183 2.99 10.51 -4.36
C PHE A 183 1.69 10.87 -3.64
N ALA A 184 1.71 11.88 -2.76
CA ALA A 184 0.52 12.35 -2.04
C ALA A 184 -0.56 12.87 -3.01
N GLN A 185 -0.17 13.64 -4.04
CA GLN A 185 -1.08 14.12 -5.08
C GLN A 185 -1.76 12.96 -5.82
N ASN A 186 -1.00 11.96 -6.23
CA ASN A 186 -1.53 10.81 -6.94
C ASN A 186 -2.39 9.93 -6.02
N MET A 187 -2.02 9.78 -4.75
CA MET A 187 -2.86 9.11 -3.75
C MET A 187 -4.24 9.77 -3.67
N PHE A 188 -4.27 11.09 -3.52
CA PHE A 188 -5.51 11.85 -3.45
C PHE A 188 -6.33 11.75 -4.75
N LYS A 189 -5.70 11.80 -5.91
CA LYS A 189 -6.40 11.59 -7.19
C LYS A 189 -7.13 10.26 -7.23
N GLY A 190 -6.49 9.20 -6.74
CA GLY A 190 -7.12 7.88 -6.64
C GLY A 190 -8.32 7.87 -5.70
N ILE A 191 -8.16 8.45 -4.52
CA ILE A 191 -9.25 8.58 -3.52
C ILE A 191 -10.41 9.40 -4.12
N TRP A 192 -10.11 10.58 -4.65
CA TRP A 192 -11.13 11.51 -5.12
C TRP A 192 -11.88 10.98 -6.35
N LYS A 193 -11.22 10.29 -7.25
CA LYS A 193 -11.84 9.60 -8.39
C LYS A 193 -13.03 8.72 -7.97
N VAL A 194 -12.97 8.15 -6.77
CA VAL A 194 -14.02 7.27 -6.24
C VAL A 194 -15.02 8.06 -5.41
N LEU A 195 -14.58 8.98 -4.55
CA LEU A 195 -15.44 9.68 -3.60
C LEU A 195 -16.20 10.87 -4.22
N GLU A 196 -15.65 11.51 -5.26
CA GLU A 196 -16.22 12.72 -5.87
C GLU A 196 -17.74 12.63 -6.16
N PRO A 197 -18.26 11.55 -6.78
CA PRO A 197 -19.70 11.46 -7.07
C PRO A 197 -20.55 11.51 -5.82
N TYR A 198 -20.12 10.88 -4.74
CA TYR A 198 -20.86 10.81 -3.48
C TYR A 198 -20.91 12.14 -2.75
N PHE A 199 -19.81 12.90 -2.77
CA PHE A 199 -19.77 14.26 -2.23
C PHE A 199 -20.62 15.22 -3.07
N LYS A 200 -20.59 15.13 -4.39
CA LYS A 200 -21.43 15.94 -5.29
C LYS A 200 -22.90 15.65 -5.14
N ASP A 201 -23.26 14.39 -4.92
CA ASP A 201 -24.65 13.95 -4.73
C ASP A 201 -25.15 14.18 -3.27
N GLY A 202 -24.28 14.70 -2.39
CA GLY A 202 -24.60 14.90 -0.97
C GLY A 202 -24.74 13.62 -0.16
N LYS A 203 -24.32 12.46 -0.69
CA LYS A 203 -24.36 11.16 -0.01
C LYS A 203 -23.20 10.96 0.98
N ALA A 204 -22.13 11.74 0.82
CA ALA A 204 -21.00 11.81 1.71
C ALA A 204 -20.72 13.26 2.10
N ALA A 205 -20.26 13.47 3.33
CA ALA A 205 -19.81 14.73 3.86
C ALA A 205 -18.53 14.52 4.69
N SER A 206 -17.76 15.58 4.93
CA SER A 206 -16.61 15.58 5.82
C SER A 206 -16.97 16.39 7.06
N PRO A 207 -16.85 15.82 8.28
CA PRO A 207 -17.10 16.56 9.51
C PRO A 207 -16.25 17.83 9.65
N SER A 208 -15.02 17.78 9.16
CA SER A 208 -14.07 18.91 9.16
C SER A 208 -14.26 19.90 8.00
N GLU A 209 -15.21 19.62 7.07
CA GLU A 209 -15.39 20.37 5.84
C GLU A 209 -14.14 20.45 4.93
N THR A 210 -13.11 19.62 5.18
CA THR A 210 -11.91 19.54 4.33
C THR A 210 -12.22 19.02 2.93
N LEU A 211 -13.31 18.28 2.78
CA LEU A 211 -13.86 17.80 1.51
C LEU A 211 -15.30 18.28 1.36
N THR A 212 -15.61 18.82 0.20
CA THR A 212 -16.93 19.37 -0.13
C THR A 212 -17.34 18.98 -1.55
N ALA A 213 -18.57 19.28 -1.95
CA ALA A 213 -19.05 19.09 -3.32
C ALA A 213 -18.26 19.89 -4.38
N SER A 214 -17.55 20.93 -3.95
CA SER A 214 -16.68 21.77 -4.84
C SER A 214 -15.24 21.30 -4.90
N THR A 215 -14.83 20.36 -4.07
CA THR A 215 -13.47 19.80 -4.07
C THR A 215 -13.15 19.18 -5.43
N THR A 216 -11.92 19.34 -5.88
CA THR A 216 -11.40 18.77 -7.14
C THR A 216 -10.24 17.82 -6.84
N LYS A 217 -9.85 17.02 -7.81
CA LYS A 217 -8.70 16.09 -7.70
C LYS A 217 -7.35 16.78 -7.42
N ASP A 218 -7.27 18.10 -7.56
CA ASP A 218 -6.05 18.88 -7.36
C ASP A 218 -5.99 19.53 -5.95
N ASP A 219 -7.08 19.42 -5.17
CA ASP A 219 -7.20 20.00 -3.83
C ASP A 219 -6.65 19.09 -2.71
N TRP A 220 -5.65 18.28 -3.02
CA TRP A 220 -5.08 17.30 -2.08
C TRP A 220 -4.58 17.93 -0.76
N ARG A 221 -4.16 19.22 -0.80
CA ARG A 221 -3.66 19.92 0.38
C ARG A 221 -4.71 20.15 1.45
N SER A 222 -6.00 20.15 1.10
CA SER A 222 -7.08 20.30 2.08
C SER A 222 -7.13 19.15 3.09
N VAL A 223 -6.71 17.96 2.69
CA VAL A 223 -6.70 16.75 3.52
C VAL A 223 -5.30 16.31 3.94
N ALA A 224 -4.26 16.98 3.43
CA ALA A 224 -2.87 16.64 3.71
C ALA A 224 -2.42 17.16 5.07
N PHE A 225 -1.50 16.44 5.71
CA PHE A 225 -0.88 16.85 6.97
C PHE A 225 0.51 16.24 7.09
N ASP A 226 1.38 16.89 7.91
CA ASP A 226 2.70 16.37 8.22
C ASP A 226 2.59 15.12 9.13
N SER A 227 3.05 13.99 8.64
CA SER A 227 2.99 12.70 9.33
C SER A 227 4.31 12.27 9.97
N SER A 228 5.29 13.17 10.05
CA SER A 228 6.62 12.89 10.59
C SER A 228 6.60 12.41 12.06
N LYS A 229 5.57 12.77 12.82
CA LYS A 229 5.40 12.39 14.22
C LYS A 229 3.99 11.89 14.50
N ALA A 230 3.90 10.86 15.34
CA ALA A 230 2.63 10.27 15.78
C ALA A 230 1.68 11.29 16.43
N GLU A 231 2.23 12.22 17.21
CA GLU A 231 1.46 13.27 17.87
C GLU A 231 0.79 14.23 16.88
N GLN A 232 1.42 14.49 15.74
CA GLN A 232 0.83 15.32 14.69
C GLN A 232 -0.39 14.66 14.07
N ILE A 233 -0.33 13.34 13.84
CA ILE A 233 -1.47 12.57 13.32
C ILE A 233 -2.67 12.67 14.29
N LYS A 234 -2.41 12.49 15.58
CA LYS A 234 -3.41 12.55 16.65
C LYS A 234 -4.01 13.95 16.77
N SER A 235 -3.15 14.96 16.76
CA SER A 235 -3.57 16.37 16.87
C SER A 235 -4.45 16.78 15.69
N VAL A 236 -4.06 16.42 14.46
CA VAL A 236 -4.84 16.73 13.26
C VAL A 236 -6.21 16.05 13.28
N LEU A 237 -6.29 14.79 13.73
CA LEU A 237 -7.59 14.13 13.88
C LEU A 237 -8.46 14.82 14.93
N ALA A 238 -7.90 15.13 16.11
CA ALA A 238 -8.62 15.81 17.17
C ALA A 238 -9.13 17.19 16.71
N GLU A 239 -8.30 17.97 16.01
CA GLU A 239 -8.69 19.25 15.42
C GLU A 239 -9.85 19.11 14.41
N ARG A 240 -9.76 18.14 13.49
CA ARG A 240 -10.79 17.90 12.48
C ARG A 240 -12.13 17.43 13.06
N LEU A 241 -12.10 16.80 14.23
CA LEU A 241 -13.28 16.36 14.95
C LEU A 241 -13.73 17.38 16.01
N ASP A 242 -13.18 18.60 15.99
CA ASP A 242 -13.51 19.67 16.94
C ASP A 242 -13.42 19.23 18.43
N ALA A 243 -12.48 18.35 18.75
CA ALA A 243 -12.41 17.72 20.05
C ALA A 243 -12.14 18.69 21.22
N ASP A 244 -11.66 19.90 20.92
CA ASP A 244 -11.41 20.97 21.92
C ASP A 244 -12.63 21.84 22.19
N LYS A 245 -13.72 21.67 21.44
CA LYS A 245 -14.97 22.39 21.73
C LYS A 245 -15.63 21.77 22.97
N ASP A 246 -16.20 22.63 23.82
CA ASP A 246 -16.82 22.32 25.11
C ASP A 246 -18.04 21.36 25.02
N ASP A 247 -18.26 20.79 23.87
CA ASP A 247 -19.27 19.78 23.59
C ASP A 247 -18.71 18.40 23.93
N SER A 248 -19.17 17.85 25.04
CA SER A 248 -18.66 16.60 25.64
C SER A 248 -18.93 15.33 24.83
N HIS A 249 -19.29 15.45 23.54
CA HIS A 249 -19.77 14.33 22.73
C HIS A 249 -18.92 14.15 21.46
N PRO A 250 -18.53 12.89 21.13
CA PRO A 250 -17.85 12.60 19.88
C PRO A 250 -18.66 13.06 18.66
N VAL A 251 -17.98 13.61 17.67
CA VAL A 251 -18.57 13.94 16.36
C VAL A 251 -18.86 12.64 15.60
N HIS A 252 -20.02 12.56 14.95
CA HIS A 252 -20.37 11.37 14.16
C HIS A 252 -19.38 11.16 13.02
N LEU A 253 -18.81 9.94 12.93
CA LEU A 253 -17.82 9.56 11.93
C LEU A 253 -18.10 8.13 11.44
N ASP A 254 -18.44 7.97 10.17
CA ASP A 254 -18.69 6.65 9.58
C ASP A 254 -17.41 5.99 9.05
N GLY A 255 -16.50 6.78 8.49
CA GLY A 255 -15.30 6.22 7.88
C GLY A 255 -14.09 7.12 7.82
N VAL A 256 -12.90 6.52 7.78
CA VAL A 256 -11.62 7.22 7.63
C VAL A 256 -10.76 6.50 6.60
N ILE A 257 -10.26 7.24 5.61
CA ILE A 257 -9.18 6.81 4.75
C ILE A 257 -7.87 7.31 5.34
N SER A 258 -7.10 6.42 5.93
CA SER A 258 -5.84 6.77 6.61
C SER A 258 -4.62 6.73 5.70
N CYS A 259 -4.81 6.30 4.45
CA CYS A 259 -3.79 6.09 3.44
C CYS A 259 -2.78 4.98 3.74
N ASN A 260 -2.25 4.86 4.96
CA ASN A 260 -1.35 3.78 5.38
C ASN A 260 -1.60 3.29 6.81
N ASP A 261 -1.00 2.16 7.17
CA ASP A 261 -1.23 1.52 8.47
C ASP A 261 -0.60 2.27 9.65
N TYR A 262 0.46 3.05 9.42
CA TYR A 262 1.06 3.87 10.48
C TYR A 262 0.09 4.97 10.91
N VAL A 263 -0.53 5.64 9.95
CA VAL A 263 -1.57 6.64 10.20
C VAL A 263 -2.80 5.99 10.82
N ALA A 264 -3.27 4.86 10.28
CA ALA A 264 -4.43 4.12 10.81
C ALA A 264 -4.28 3.78 12.29
N LYS A 265 -3.09 3.31 12.69
CA LYS A 265 -2.81 2.98 14.09
C LYS A 265 -2.93 4.21 14.99
N ASN A 266 -2.35 5.34 14.60
CA ASN A 266 -2.40 6.57 15.40
C ASN A 266 -3.80 7.18 15.45
N ILE A 267 -4.58 7.06 14.37
CA ILE A 267 -6.01 7.39 14.35
C ILE A 267 -6.77 6.54 15.36
N ALA A 268 -6.57 5.23 15.35
CA ALA A 268 -7.24 4.33 16.29
C ALA A 268 -6.92 4.67 17.77
N ASP A 269 -5.66 4.95 18.05
CA ASP A 269 -5.22 5.37 19.40
C ASP A 269 -5.92 6.67 19.84
N GLU A 270 -6.13 7.63 18.93
CA GLU A 270 -6.76 8.90 19.25
C GLU A 270 -8.29 8.79 19.38
N LEU A 271 -8.94 8.01 18.51
CA LEU A 271 -10.38 7.74 18.61
C LEU A 271 -10.73 7.08 19.97
N ASP A 272 -9.89 6.16 20.47
CA ASP A 272 -10.09 5.58 21.80
C ASP A 272 -10.07 6.66 22.91
N LYS A 273 -9.19 7.65 22.83
CA LYS A 273 -9.12 8.77 23.79
C LYS A 273 -10.31 9.71 23.66
N LEU A 274 -10.78 9.93 22.42
CA LEU A 274 -11.94 10.76 22.13
C LEU A 274 -13.29 10.07 22.50
N GLY A 275 -13.23 8.85 23.01
CA GLY A 275 -14.41 8.15 23.54
C GLY A 275 -15.20 7.36 22.49
N TYR A 276 -14.65 7.13 21.29
CA TYR A 276 -15.27 6.23 20.32
C TYR A 276 -15.19 4.78 20.81
N THR A 277 -16.28 4.04 20.63
CA THR A 277 -16.43 2.69 21.17
C THR A 277 -16.88 1.69 20.11
N GLY A 278 -16.65 0.40 20.36
CA GLY A 278 -17.03 -0.67 19.44
C GLY A 278 -15.88 -1.15 18.57
N SER A 279 -16.22 -1.72 17.43
CA SER A 279 -15.30 -2.34 16.49
C SER A 279 -15.91 -2.32 15.09
N SER A 280 -15.07 -2.11 14.09
CA SER A 280 -15.44 -2.20 12.68
C SER A 280 -15.29 -3.62 12.09
N ALA A 281 -14.86 -4.60 12.89
CA ALA A 281 -14.75 -5.98 12.45
C ALA A 281 -16.16 -6.53 12.08
N ASP A 282 -16.21 -7.30 10.99
CA ASP A 282 -17.43 -8.01 10.57
C ASP A 282 -17.79 -9.17 11.51
N ILE A 283 -17.01 -9.35 12.57
CA ILE A 283 -17.12 -10.40 13.58
C ILE A 283 -17.75 -9.78 14.82
N ASN A 284 -18.76 -10.43 15.37
CA ASN A 284 -19.40 -9.98 16.62
C ASN A 284 -18.34 -9.88 17.74
N PRO A 285 -18.04 -8.68 18.28
CA PRO A 285 -17.04 -8.50 19.33
C PRO A 285 -17.41 -9.18 20.67
N SER A 286 -18.64 -9.64 20.83
CA SER A 286 -19.04 -10.48 21.97
C SER A 286 -18.55 -11.94 21.86
N ILE A 287 -18.00 -12.33 20.69
CA ILE A 287 -17.27 -13.58 20.57
C ILE A 287 -15.90 -13.34 21.19
N SER A 288 -15.64 -14.00 22.30
CA SER A 288 -14.33 -13.95 22.99
C SER A 288 -13.18 -14.16 22.00
N ILE A 289 -12.00 -13.61 22.30
CA ILE A 289 -10.76 -13.83 21.51
C ILE A 289 -10.58 -15.32 21.17
N SER A 290 -10.97 -16.24 22.07
CA SER A 290 -11.00 -17.68 21.80
C SER A 290 -11.94 -18.09 20.65
N GLY A 291 -13.06 -17.42 20.47
CA GLY A 291 -13.99 -17.69 19.35
C GLY A 291 -13.42 -17.24 18.00
N ILE A 292 -12.69 -16.12 17.97
CA ILE A 292 -11.98 -15.64 16.77
C ILE A 292 -10.85 -16.61 16.44
N VAL A 293 -10.05 -17.03 17.44
CA VAL A 293 -8.99 -18.02 17.27
C VAL A 293 -9.55 -19.35 16.75
N ASP A 294 -10.65 -19.84 17.33
CA ASP A 294 -11.30 -21.08 16.89
C ASP A 294 -11.78 -21.01 15.44
N SER A 295 -12.26 -19.87 15.00
CA SER A 295 -12.65 -19.63 13.62
C SER A 295 -11.45 -19.56 12.68
N ILE A 296 -10.43 -18.76 13.04
CA ILE A 296 -9.20 -18.63 12.26
C ILE A 296 -8.45 -19.96 12.19
N THR A 297 -8.48 -20.77 13.26
CA THR A 297 -7.86 -22.10 13.28
C THR A 297 -8.71 -23.21 12.61
N GLY A 298 -9.89 -22.86 12.12
CA GLY A 298 -10.78 -23.81 11.43
C GLY A 298 -11.57 -24.73 12.35
N LYS A 299 -11.64 -24.45 13.65
CA LYS A 299 -12.42 -25.23 14.62
C LYS A 299 -13.93 -24.92 14.59
N LYS A 300 -14.29 -23.72 14.12
CA LYS A 300 -15.70 -23.31 13.92
C LYS A 300 -15.82 -22.46 12.66
N ASP A 301 -16.82 -22.72 11.83
CA ASP A 301 -17.24 -21.80 10.79
C ASP A 301 -17.96 -20.61 11.44
N LEU A 302 -17.46 -19.41 11.21
CA LEU A 302 -18.20 -18.18 11.52
C LEU A 302 -19.38 -18.08 10.54
N LYS A 303 -20.52 -18.61 10.93
CA LYS A 303 -21.76 -18.22 10.26
C LYS A 303 -22.03 -16.76 10.61
N ARG A 304 -22.23 -15.92 9.60
CA ARG A 304 -22.81 -14.58 9.79
C ARG A 304 -24.05 -14.71 10.65
N GLN A 305 -23.93 -14.51 11.93
CA GLN A 305 -25.09 -14.24 12.77
C GLN A 305 -25.36 -12.76 12.61
N ALA A 306 -26.58 -12.42 12.21
CA ALA A 306 -27.05 -11.05 12.28
C ALA A 306 -26.73 -10.53 13.69
N VAL A 307 -26.09 -9.37 13.77
CA VAL A 307 -25.82 -8.69 15.03
C VAL A 307 -27.16 -8.66 15.77
N PRO A 308 -27.27 -9.25 16.98
CA PRO A 308 -28.50 -9.09 17.76
C PRO A 308 -28.75 -7.60 17.92
N ASP A 309 -29.93 -7.13 17.63
CA ASP A 309 -30.35 -5.78 17.98
C ASP A 309 -29.95 -5.54 19.44
N PRO A 310 -29.31 -4.39 19.76
CA PRO A 310 -28.99 -4.09 21.14
C PRO A 310 -30.21 -4.28 21.98
N ALA A 311 -30.07 -5.04 23.07
CA ALA A 311 -31.21 -5.33 23.95
C ALA A 311 -31.93 -4.02 24.27
N LYS A 312 -33.20 -3.91 23.88
CA LYS A 312 -34.04 -2.77 24.22
C LYS A 312 -34.07 -2.71 25.73
N THR A 313 -33.22 -1.88 26.33
CA THR A 313 -33.37 -1.49 27.71
C THR A 313 -34.63 -0.67 27.76
N SER A 314 -35.58 -1.17 28.57
CA SER A 314 -36.86 -0.54 28.85
C SER A 314 -36.69 0.94 29.17
N SER A 315 -37.35 1.77 28.34
CA SER A 315 -37.82 3.13 28.58
C SER A 315 -37.32 3.86 29.83
N SER A 316 -36.43 4.80 29.62
CA SER A 316 -36.50 6.11 30.23
C SER A 316 -36.19 7.12 29.11
N ASP A 317 -37.11 8.05 28.93
CA ASP A 317 -37.10 9.10 27.94
C ASP A 317 -35.91 10.04 28.19
N ASP A 318 -34.81 9.82 27.45
CA ASP A 318 -33.79 10.82 27.26
C ASP A 318 -33.23 10.64 25.84
N ASP A 319 -33.84 11.35 24.86
CA ASP A 319 -33.48 11.32 23.44
C ASP A 319 -32.03 11.74 23.20
N SER A 320 -31.42 12.49 24.14
CA SER A 320 -30.02 12.94 24.05
C SER A 320 -29.00 11.82 24.25
N ASP A 321 -29.33 10.74 24.99
CA ASP A 321 -28.38 9.64 25.27
C ASP A 321 -28.29 8.62 24.12
N SER A 322 -29.32 8.59 23.21
CA SER A 322 -29.28 7.73 22.01
C SER A 322 -28.39 8.29 20.90
N ASP A 323 -28.45 9.59 20.67
CA ASP A 323 -27.65 10.29 19.66
C ASP A 323 -26.17 10.26 20.04
N ASN A 324 -25.88 10.41 21.34
CA ASN A 324 -24.51 10.32 21.88
C ASN A 324 -23.87 8.94 21.70
N LYS A 325 -24.63 7.85 21.82
CA LYS A 325 -24.14 6.48 21.61
C LYS A 325 -23.90 6.17 20.13
N GLU A 326 -24.67 6.77 19.23
CA GLU A 326 -24.49 6.61 17.80
C GLU A 326 -23.29 7.41 17.30
N ASN A 327 -23.11 8.63 17.77
CA ASN A 327 -21.97 9.47 17.45
C ASN A 327 -20.65 8.89 17.91
N ALA A 328 -20.62 8.17 19.03
CA ALA A 328 -19.43 7.52 19.58
C ALA A 328 -19.15 6.14 18.96
N LYS A 329 -19.84 5.74 17.91
CA LYS A 329 -19.59 4.47 17.24
C LYS A 329 -18.27 4.46 16.49
N TRP A 330 -17.54 3.33 16.58
CA TRP A 330 -16.24 3.16 15.91
C TRP A 330 -16.36 3.21 14.38
N PRO A 331 -15.59 4.09 13.69
CA PRO A 331 -15.67 4.23 12.25
C PRO A 331 -14.98 3.07 11.50
N ILE A 332 -15.22 2.98 10.20
CA ILE A 332 -14.49 2.09 9.28
C ILE A 332 -13.17 2.76 8.91
N ILE A 333 -12.04 2.17 9.30
CA ILE A 333 -10.71 2.71 9.02
C ILE A 333 -10.02 1.83 7.97
N THR A 334 -9.60 2.43 6.85
CA THR A 334 -8.82 1.75 5.80
C THR A 334 -7.34 2.11 5.91
N GLY A 335 -6.46 1.23 5.43
CA GLY A 335 -5.01 1.47 5.41
C GLY A 335 -4.30 0.67 4.31
N TYR A 336 -2.97 0.75 4.29
CA TYR A 336 -2.10 0.04 3.36
C TYR A 336 -0.74 -0.22 4.02
N GLY A 337 -0.11 -1.35 3.67
CA GLY A 337 1.21 -1.78 4.12
C GLY A 337 1.20 -3.18 4.75
N ALA A 338 0.12 -3.57 5.40
CA ALA A 338 -0.05 -4.87 6.08
C ALA A 338 1.13 -5.20 7.01
N TYR A 339 1.53 -4.22 7.81
CA TYR A 339 2.61 -4.42 8.80
C TYR A 339 2.17 -5.38 9.89
N ILE A 340 3.10 -6.22 10.35
CA ILE A 340 2.86 -7.15 11.46
C ILE A 340 2.34 -6.40 12.70
N SER A 341 2.89 -5.23 12.99
CA SER A 341 2.46 -4.39 14.12
C SER A 341 1.02 -3.88 14.03
N SER A 342 0.41 -3.87 12.85
CA SER A 342 -0.98 -3.45 12.61
C SER A 342 -1.97 -4.62 12.66
N MET A 343 -1.50 -5.86 12.61
CA MET A 343 -2.36 -7.04 12.58
C MET A 343 -3.29 -7.16 13.79
N PRO A 344 -2.88 -6.87 15.04
CA PRO A 344 -3.80 -6.84 16.17
C PRO A 344 -4.98 -5.88 15.97
N ASN A 345 -4.76 -4.71 15.33
CA ASN A 345 -5.82 -3.76 15.04
C ASN A 345 -6.79 -4.26 13.96
N ILE A 346 -6.29 -5.02 12.98
CA ILE A 346 -7.16 -5.69 12.00
C ILE A 346 -8.01 -6.76 12.69
N VAL A 347 -7.41 -7.60 13.53
CA VAL A 347 -8.10 -8.70 14.23
C VAL A 347 -9.17 -8.18 15.17
N ASN A 348 -8.91 -7.13 15.94
CA ASN A 348 -9.86 -6.56 16.88
C ASN A 348 -10.83 -5.54 16.25
N GLY A 349 -10.64 -5.23 14.96
CA GLY A 349 -11.49 -4.29 14.22
C GLY A 349 -11.29 -2.81 14.56
N LYS A 350 -10.18 -2.45 15.21
CA LYS A 350 -9.80 -1.04 15.39
C LYS A 350 -9.34 -0.42 14.07
N GLN A 351 -8.80 -1.22 13.18
CA GLN A 351 -8.64 -0.93 11.76
C GLN A 351 -9.42 -1.97 10.98
N TRP A 352 -10.33 -1.56 10.10
CA TRP A 352 -11.19 -2.49 9.38
C TRP A 352 -10.42 -3.29 8.33
N MET A 353 -9.58 -2.62 7.55
CA MET A 353 -8.79 -3.28 6.51
C MET A 353 -7.43 -2.64 6.31
N THR A 354 -6.51 -3.44 5.82
CA THR A 354 -5.26 -3.03 5.20
C THR A 354 -5.14 -3.65 3.81
N ALA A 355 -4.12 -3.26 3.06
CA ALA A 355 -3.83 -3.88 1.78
C ALA A 355 -2.32 -4.07 1.58
N MET A 356 -1.93 -4.99 0.70
CA MET A 356 -0.54 -5.26 0.34
C MET A 356 -0.41 -5.89 -1.04
N GLU A 357 0.79 -5.84 -1.58
CA GLU A 357 1.14 -6.59 -2.79
C GLU A 357 1.05 -8.10 -2.60
N ASN A 358 0.55 -8.82 -3.60
CA ASN A 358 0.56 -10.28 -3.62
C ASN A 358 1.99 -10.81 -3.92
N ARG A 359 2.91 -10.54 -2.99
CA ARG A 359 4.35 -10.78 -3.15
C ARG A 359 4.71 -12.23 -3.49
N LYS A 360 3.93 -13.19 -2.97
CA LYS A 360 4.19 -14.62 -3.25
C LYS A 360 3.83 -14.99 -4.67
N ALA A 361 2.66 -14.56 -5.15
CA ALA A 361 2.28 -14.77 -6.54
C ALA A 361 3.27 -14.06 -7.49
N LEU A 362 3.61 -12.80 -7.21
CA LEU A 362 4.60 -12.06 -7.99
C LEU A 362 5.96 -12.78 -8.04
N ALA A 363 6.45 -13.29 -6.90
CA ALA A 363 7.72 -14.02 -6.85
C ALA A 363 7.69 -15.30 -7.69
N ASP A 364 6.59 -16.07 -7.59
CA ASP A 364 6.40 -17.30 -8.39
C ASP A 364 6.34 -16.96 -9.89
N ASP A 365 5.64 -15.91 -10.27
CA ASP A 365 5.46 -15.48 -11.66
C ASP A 365 6.75 -14.92 -12.27
N ILE A 366 7.51 -14.13 -11.50
CA ILE A 366 8.84 -13.66 -11.88
C ILE A 366 9.75 -14.87 -12.13
N ALA A 367 9.77 -15.84 -11.23
CA ALA A 367 10.60 -17.02 -11.34
C ALA A 367 10.28 -17.83 -12.61
N GLN A 368 8.99 -18.13 -12.85
CA GLN A 368 8.56 -18.82 -14.06
C GLN A 368 8.93 -18.07 -15.33
N THR A 369 8.82 -16.74 -15.30
CA THR A 369 9.15 -15.89 -16.44
C THR A 369 10.66 -15.86 -16.71
N CYS A 370 11.50 -15.72 -15.67
CA CYS A 370 12.97 -15.75 -15.81
C CYS A 370 13.44 -17.06 -16.41
N VAL A 371 12.90 -18.20 -15.98
CA VAL A 371 13.25 -19.50 -16.58
C VAL A 371 12.89 -19.53 -18.06
N ARG A 372 11.71 -19.01 -18.45
CA ARG A 372 11.32 -18.98 -19.87
C ARG A 372 12.15 -18.00 -20.70
N LEU A 373 12.52 -16.86 -20.15
CA LEU A 373 13.44 -15.92 -20.81
C LEU A 373 14.78 -16.58 -21.11
N ASN A 374 15.32 -17.33 -20.17
CA ASN A 374 16.60 -18.03 -20.30
C ASN A 374 16.53 -19.27 -21.21
N THR A 375 15.38 -19.93 -21.30
CA THR A 375 15.19 -21.14 -22.13
C THR A 375 14.56 -20.84 -23.50
N SER A 376 14.37 -19.56 -23.85
CA SER A 376 13.70 -19.11 -25.08
C SER A 376 12.24 -19.65 -25.20
N GLY A 377 11.60 -19.90 -24.05
CA GLY A 377 10.20 -20.28 -23.97
C GLY A 377 9.25 -19.13 -24.31
N LYS A 378 8.06 -19.45 -24.83
CA LYS A 378 7.05 -18.44 -25.15
C LYS A 378 6.36 -17.93 -23.88
N LEU A 379 6.51 -16.64 -23.59
CA LEU A 379 5.86 -15.97 -22.44
C LEU A 379 4.33 -15.93 -22.59
N SER A 380 3.81 -15.85 -23.82
CA SER A 380 2.37 -15.82 -24.11
C SER A 380 1.58 -17.05 -23.62
N LYS A 381 2.26 -18.09 -23.18
CA LYS A 381 1.63 -19.26 -22.56
C LYS A 381 1.38 -19.12 -21.07
N LEU A 382 1.90 -18.06 -20.44
CA LEU A 382 1.70 -17.74 -19.03
C LEU A 382 0.47 -16.83 -18.90
N GLY A 383 -0.53 -17.25 -18.13
CA GLY A 383 -1.83 -16.58 -18.01
C GLY A 383 -1.75 -15.19 -17.35
N PHE A 384 -0.71 -14.93 -16.57
CA PHE A 384 -0.49 -13.68 -15.84
C PHE A 384 0.27 -12.61 -16.65
N ILE A 385 0.78 -12.94 -17.83
CA ILE A 385 1.51 -11.98 -18.66
C ILE A 385 0.54 -10.94 -19.26
N ARG A 386 0.94 -9.68 -19.14
CA ARG A 386 0.26 -8.51 -19.66
C ARG A 386 1.26 -7.66 -20.48
N SER A 387 0.88 -6.46 -20.86
CA SER A 387 1.79 -5.49 -21.45
C SER A 387 1.42 -4.07 -21.02
N ALA A 388 2.43 -3.25 -20.78
CA ALA A 388 2.30 -1.83 -20.51
C ALA A 388 3.25 -1.02 -21.41
N THR A 389 3.04 0.28 -21.49
CA THR A 389 3.98 1.19 -22.13
C THR A 389 4.92 1.74 -21.07
N VAL A 390 6.22 1.51 -21.24
CA VAL A 390 7.30 2.04 -20.40
C VAL A 390 8.25 2.79 -21.32
N GLU A 391 8.51 4.06 -21.03
CA GLU A 391 9.37 4.91 -21.86
C GLU A 391 9.04 4.84 -23.36
N GLY A 392 7.74 4.93 -23.68
CA GLY A 392 7.24 4.88 -25.06
C GLY A 392 7.31 3.53 -25.77
N LYS A 393 7.82 2.49 -25.11
CA LYS A 393 7.92 1.13 -25.66
C LYS A 393 6.89 0.20 -25.02
N LYS A 394 6.32 -0.70 -25.83
CA LYS A 394 5.44 -1.76 -25.32
C LYS A 394 6.29 -2.85 -24.67
N ILE A 395 6.17 -2.98 -23.36
CA ILE A 395 6.94 -3.91 -22.53
C ILE A 395 6.04 -5.01 -22.00
N THR A 396 6.56 -6.23 -21.94
CA THR A 396 5.93 -7.35 -21.23
C THR A 396 5.88 -7.06 -19.76
N THR A 397 4.73 -7.29 -19.11
CA THR A 397 4.54 -7.07 -17.67
C THR A 397 3.93 -8.28 -17.00
N ILE A 398 4.23 -8.43 -15.72
CA ILE A 398 3.48 -9.27 -14.77
C ILE A 398 2.61 -8.32 -13.96
N HIS A 399 1.35 -8.68 -13.72
CA HIS A 399 0.47 -7.91 -12.86
C HIS A 399 -0.32 -8.88 -12.00
N GLU A 400 -0.23 -8.69 -10.71
CA GLU A 400 -1.03 -9.33 -9.69
C GLU A 400 -1.92 -8.28 -9.01
N GLU A 401 -3.08 -8.71 -8.55
CA GLU A 401 -3.99 -7.83 -7.82
C GLU A 401 -3.49 -7.60 -6.40
N THR A 402 -3.63 -6.37 -5.93
CA THR A 402 -3.36 -6.01 -4.53
C THR A 402 -4.35 -6.73 -3.62
N LEU A 403 -3.85 -7.31 -2.55
CA LEU A 403 -4.65 -8.03 -1.57
C LEU A 403 -5.26 -7.05 -0.57
N ALA A 404 -6.58 -6.96 -0.53
CA ALA A 404 -7.30 -6.31 0.56
C ALA A 404 -7.52 -7.32 1.70
N ILE A 405 -7.16 -6.94 2.92
CA ILE A 405 -7.11 -7.80 4.11
C ILE A 405 -7.96 -7.20 5.21
N SER A 406 -8.93 -7.98 5.69
CA SER A 406 -9.73 -7.68 6.86
C SER A 406 -9.73 -8.88 7.81
N ALA A 407 -10.31 -8.74 9.00
CA ALA A 407 -10.44 -9.85 9.94
C ALA A 407 -11.11 -11.09 9.32
N ASP A 408 -12.06 -10.89 8.41
CA ASP A 408 -12.81 -11.95 7.73
C ASP A 408 -11.93 -12.86 6.86
N ASN A 409 -10.97 -12.28 6.14
CA ASN A 409 -10.15 -13.00 5.16
C ASN A 409 -8.69 -13.19 5.58
N LEU A 410 -8.29 -12.68 6.75
CA LEU A 410 -6.90 -12.68 7.23
C LEU A 410 -6.28 -14.08 7.23
N LYS A 411 -7.01 -15.10 7.70
CA LYS A 411 -6.55 -16.48 7.69
C LYS A 411 -6.16 -16.95 6.28
N LYS A 412 -7.09 -16.81 5.34
CA LYS A 412 -6.94 -17.27 3.95
C LYS A 412 -5.86 -16.46 3.21
N THR A 413 -5.77 -15.15 3.51
CA THR A 413 -4.93 -14.23 2.75
C THR A 413 -3.50 -14.16 3.29
N LEU A 414 -3.30 -14.27 4.61
CA LEU A 414 -1.99 -14.09 5.22
C LEU A 414 -1.44 -15.35 5.91
N ILE A 415 -2.27 -16.09 6.68
CA ILE A 415 -1.79 -17.20 7.50
C ILE A 415 -1.60 -18.45 6.67
N GLU A 416 -2.61 -18.90 5.92
CA GLU A 416 -2.53 -20.11 5.10
C GLU A 416 -1.43 -20.02 4.02
N PRO A 417 -1.25 -18.88 3.32
CA PRO A 417 -0.11 -18.72 2.42
C PRO A 417 1.23 -18.57 3.14
N GLY A 418 1.24 -18.40 4.48
CA GLY A 418 2.44 -18.29 5.31
C GLY A 418 3.15 -16.93 5.13
N TYR A 419 2.42 -15.85 4.97
CA TYR A 419 2.97 -14.49 5.11
C TYR A 419 3.28 -14.16 6.56
N ILE A 420 2.39 -14.56 7.47
CA ILE A 420 2.51 -14.39 8.91
C ILE A 420 2.08 -15.66 9.65
N SER A 421 2.50 -15.78 10.91
CA SER A 421 2.00 -16.80 11.84
C SER A 421 0.76 -16.30 12.61
N LEU A 422 0.07 -17.20 13.32
CA LEU A 422 -0.99 -16.79 14.26
C LEU A 422 -0.48 -15.83 15.33
N ALA A 423 0.71 -16.10 15.88
CA ALA A 423 1.33 -15.24 16.89
C ALA A 423 1.61 -13.82 16.39
N ASP A 424 1.99 -13.66 15.10
CA ASP A 424 2.21 -12.34 14.49
C ASP A 424 0.88 -11.56 14.35
N ALA A 425 -0.23 -12.26 14.25
CA ALA A 425 -1.57 -11.66 14.24
C ALA A 425 -2.10 -11.33 15.64
N GLY A 426 -1.36 -11.68 16.70
CA GLY A 426 -1.81 -11.49 18.08
C GLY A 426 -2.83 -12.55 18.55
N LEU A 427 -2.84 -13.75 17.93
CA LEU A 427 -3.79 -14.84 18.15
C LEU A 427 -3.13 -16.05 18.83
#